data_f8eb0b20c12b5059da2d9004e906c8bd
#
_entry.id   f8eb0b20c12b5059da2d9004e906c8bd
#
_cell.length_a   1.000
_cell.length_b   1.000
_cell.length_c   1.000
_cell.angle_alpha   90.00
_cell.angle_beta   90.00
_cell.angle_gamma   90.00
#
_symmetry.space_group_name_H-M   'P 1'
#
loop_
_entity.id
_entity.type
_entity.pdbx_description
1 polymer ?
#
loop_
_entity_poly.entity_id
_entity_poly.type
_entity_poly.pdbx_seq_one_letter_code
_entity_poly.pdbx_strand_id
1 'polypeptide(L)'
;MSNHIYELLISKGHKVRASGQDYLIHCLNPEHEDRNPSLRIDVNSGKFRCPVCGFSGNILKYYNILTTTASIRVSMLMNKINSLKDTLTGLQFPAGTVMYKNSFRGISPQTLQKFEAFYTTSVQDMDDRIIFPIRNVLGKIQCFVGRHTMSDSGAKYKVFPSNASLNCYPITIDSSKPYIIFVEGLFDLLNLYDKGMTNVVCTFGVDFLFKNTDAKLLPYRVQGISTIFIMYDADNAGNIAAKKLEPILLENLYNVEIINLPNGSDPGILTDDEVKYYMEYIDEKSSHYR
;
A
#
# COMPACT_ATOMS: atom_id res chain seq x y z
N MET A 1 30.32 -5.83 12.99
CA MET A 1 29.63 -6.08 11.71
C MET A 1 29.76 -4.82 10.88
N SER A 2 30.36 -4.88 9.70
CA SER A 2 30.49 -3.70 8.83
C SER A 2 29.10 -3.24 8.42
N ASN A 3 28.83 -1.94 8.54
CA ASN A 3 27.54 -1.40 8.15
C ASN A 3 27.58 -1.14 6.64
N HIS A 4 26.83 -1.94 5.92
CA HIS A 4 26.75 -1.94 4.46
C HIS A 4 26.41 -0.55 3.86
N ILE A 5 25.53 0.23 4.53
CA ILE A 5 25.20 1.59 4.09
C ILE A 5 26.42 2.51 4.25
N TYR A 6 27.18 2.37 5.33
CA TYR A 6 28.38 3.15 5.56
C TYR A 6 29.44 2.90 4.47
N GLU A 7 29.71 1.63 4.18
CA GLU A 7 30.68 1.24 3.14
C GLU A 7 30.27 1.76 1.76
N LEU A 8 28.98 1.68 1.45
CA LEU A 8 28.45 2.23 0.22
C LEU A 8 28.72 3.74 0.13
N LEU A 9 28.37 4.51 1.15
CA LEU A 9 28.55 5.95 1.16
C LEU A 9 30.02 6.35 1.00
N ILE A 10 30.92 5.66 1.71
CA ILE A 10 32.36 5.88 1.56
C ILE A 10 32.85 5.53 0.14
N SER A 11 32.39 4.41 -0.43
CA SER A 11 32.75 4.01 -1.80
C SER A 11 32.27 5.01 -2.87
N LYS A 12 31.22 5.77 -2.57
CA LYS A 12 30.72 6.85 -3.43
C LYS A 12 31.39 8.22 -3.13
N GLY A 13 32.38 8.26 -2.25
CA GLY A 13 33.18 9.45 -1.97
C GLY A 13 32.57 10.42 -0.96
N HIS A 14 31.52 10.00 -0.24
CA HIS A 14 30.89 10.88 0.75
C HIS A 14 31.69 10.93 2.06
N LYS A 15 31.73 12.13 2.65
CA LYS A 15 32.16 12.31 4.05
C LYS A 15 30.97 11.98 4.95
N VAL A 16 31.05 10.85 5.65
CA VAL A 16 29.94 10.32 6.47
C VAL A 16 30.16 10.67 7.94
N ARG A 17 29.16 11.26 8.57
CA ARG A 17 29.12 11.53 10.01
C ARG A 17 27.99 10.71 10.65
N ALA A 18 28.29 9.96 11.70
CA ALA A 18 27.27 9.25 12.46
C ALA A 18 26.49 10.21 13.37
N SER A 19 25.16 10.05 13.43
CA SER A 19 24.26 10.85 14.26
C SER A 19 23.10 9.99 14.76
N GLY A 20 23.24 9.34 15.90
CA GLY A 20 22.26 8.41 16.45
C GLY A 20 22.08 7.17 15.54
N GLN A 21 20.87 6.99 15.04
CA GLN A 21 20.54 5.92 14.09
C GLN A 21 20.67 6.34 12.62
N ASP A 22 21.26 7.51 12.36
CA ASP A 22 21.41 8.03 11.01
C ASP A 22 22.88 8.27 10.67
N TYR A 23 23.19 8.20 9.38
CA TYR A 23 24.35 8.84 8.78
C TYR A 23 23.99 10.18 8.20
N LEU A 24 24.87 11.17 8.37
CA LEU A 24 24.74 12.50 7.79
C LEU A 24 25.76 12.66 6.67
N ILE A 25 25.30 13.08 5.51
CA ILE A 25 26.12 13.49 4.36
C ILE A 25 25.58 14.82 3.80
N HIS A 26 26.31 15.46 2.89
CA HIS A 26 25.75 16.57 2.12
C HIS A 26 24.56 16.11 1.29
N CYS A 27 23.56 17.00 1.11
CA CYS A 27 22.36 16.67 0.37
C CYS A 27 22.67 16.30 -1.08
N LEU A 28 21.98 15.26 -1.56
CA LEU A 28 22.15 14.75 -2.93
C LEU A 28 21.25 15.46 -3.94
N ASN A 29 20.40 16.39 -3.50
CA ASN A 29 19.60 17.21 -4.40
C ASN A 29 20.49 18.28 -5.05
N PRO A 30 20.66 18.26 -6.38
CA PRO A 30 21.53 19.24 -7.07
C PRO A 30 21.02 20.69 -6.96
N GLU A 31 19.73 20.88 -6.66
CA GLU A 31 19.13 22.21 -6.47
C GLU A 31 19.32 22.75 -5.04
N HIS A 32 19.90 21.96 -4.14
CA HIS A 32 20.13 22.34 -2.76
C HIS A 32 21.61 22.55 -2.49
N GLU A 33 22.06 23.80 -2.45
CA GLU A 33 23.42 24.16 -2.01
C GLU A 33 23.58 23.90 -0.50
N ASP A 34 24.05 22.70 -0.16
CA ASP A 34 24.16 22.23 1.22
C ASP A 34 25.55 22.56 1.80
N ARG A 35 25.63 23.60 2.60
CA ARG A 35 26.89 24.04 3.24
C ARG A 35 27.32 23.16 4.42
N ASN A 36 26.36 22.50 5.07
CA ASN A 36 26.59 21.57 6.16
C ASN A 36 25.84 20.28 5.91
N PRO A 37 26.40 19.10 6.20
CA PRO A 37 25.72 17.83 5.98
C PRO A 37 24.32 17.82 6.57
N SER A 38 23.29 17.75 5.72
CA SER A 38 21.89 17.83 6.13
C SER A 38 21.07 16.60 5.76
N LEU A 39 21.55 15.77 4.83
CA LEU A 39 20.85 14.55 4.43
C LEU A 39 21.01 13.48 5.50
N ARG A 40 19.91 13.09 6.13
CA ARG A 40 19.85 12.00 7.11
C ARG A 40 19.57 10.70 6.40
N ILE A 41 20.35 9.67 6.67
CA ILE A 41 20.24 8.34 6.08
C ILE A 41 20.18 7.31 7.19
N ASP A 42 19.06 6.59 7.32
CA ASP A 42 18.91 5.52 8.30
C ASP A 42 19.95 4.40 8.07
N VAL A 43 20.69 4.05 9.11
CA VAL A 43 21.82 3.14 9.04
C VAL A 43 21.46 1.71 8.63
N ASN A 44 20.20 1.30 8.81
CA ASN A 44 19.73 -0.06 8.55
C ASN A 44 19.02 -0.18 7.21
N SER A 45 18.15 0.78 6.90
CA SER A 45 17.27 0.72 5.72
C SER A 45 17.82 1.48 4.52
N GLY A 46 18.76 2.42 4.73
CA GLY A 46 19.23 3.32 3.70
C GLY A 46 18.23 4.37 3.24
N LYS A 47 17.07 4.49 3.92
CA LYS A 47 16.12 5.57 3.68
C LYS A 47 16.76 6.90 4.02
N PHE A 48 16.55 7.90 3.19
CA PHE A 48 17.09 9.23 3.44
C PHE A 48 16.05 10.33 3.34
N ARG A 49 16.30 11.39 4.08
CA ARG A 49 15.54 12.65 3.98
C ARG A 49 16.42 13.83 4.33
N CYS A 50 16.33 14.87 3.52
CA CYS A 50 16.88 16.18 3.84
C CYS A 50 15.81 17.04 4.55
N PRO A 51 16.00 17.47 5.79
CA PRO A 51 15.02 18.30 6.49
C PRO A 51 14.93 19.73 5.94
N VAL A 52 15.93 20.17 5.15
CA VAL A 52 15.99 21.53 4.61
C VAL A 52 15.19 21.65 3.31
N CYS A 53 15.43 20.78 2.33
CA CYS A 53 14.78 20.85 1.02
C CYS A 53 13.69 19.79 0.81
N GLY A 54 13.48 18.88 1.77
CA GLY A 54 12.48 17.81 1.67
C GLY A 54 12.89 16.62 0.77
N PHE A 55 14.04 16.68 0.11
CA PHE A 55 14.52 15.61 -0.77
C PHE A 55 14.62 14.32 0.00
N SER A 56 13.96 13.25 -0.48
CA SER A 56 13.86 11.97 0.19
C SER A 56 13.90 10.80 -0.80
N GLY A 57 14.21 9.61 -0.28
CA GLY A 57 14.29 8.39 -1.08
C GLY A 57 15.02 7.27 -0.34
N ASN A 58 15.65 6.39 -1.13
CA ASN A 58 16.52 5.35 -0.60
C ASN A 58 17.87 5.36 -1.32
N ILE A 59 18.96 5.32 -0.54
CA ILE A 59 20.33 5.46 -1.04
C ILE A 59 20.75 4.30 -1.97
N LEU A 60 20.22 3.11 -1.74
CA LEU A 60 20.48 1.96 -2.59
C LEU A 60 19.85 2.16 -3.98
N LYS A 61 18.62 2.67 -4.01
CA LYS A 61 17.93 3.00 -5.26
C LYS A 61 18.60 4.18 -5.97
N TYR A 62 18.98 5.20 -5.25
CA TYR A 62 19.67 6.38 -5.79
C TYR A 62 20.96 6.01 -6.54
N TYR A 63 21.70 5.01 -6.03
CA TYR A 63 22.93 4.51 -6.66
C TYR A 63 22.74 3.25 -7.53
N ASN A 64 21.48 2.90 -7.88
CA ASN A 64 21.16 1.72 -8.71
C ASN A 64 21.73 0.39 -8.20
N ILE A 65 21.79 0.20 -6.87
CA ILE A 65 22.40 -0.99 -6.25
C ILE A 65 21.36 -2.09 -5.95
N LEU A 66 20.13 -1.86 -6.33
CA LEU A 66 18.97 -2.71 -5.97
C LEU A 66 19.01 -4.15 -6.47
N THR A 67 19.82 -4.44 -7.47
CA THR A 67 19.82 -5.76 -8.11
C THR A 67 20.67 -6.81 -7.37
N THR A 68 21.49 -6.41 -6.41
CA THR A 68 22.54 -7.30 -5.90
C THR A 68 22.36 -7.83 -4.48
N THR A 69 21.30 -7.46 -3.74
CA THR A 69 21.24 -7.87 -2.34
C THR A 69 19.94 -8.52 -1.91
N ALA A 70 19.73 -9.76 -2.40
CA ALA A 70 18.80 -10.70 -1.77
C ALA A 70 19.01 -10.76 -0.24
N SER A 71 20.25 -10.68 0.24
CA SER A 71 20.60 -10.69 1.66
C SER A 71 20.06 -9.48 2.46
N ILE A 72 20.10 -8.27 1.89
CA ILE A 72 19.53 -7.08 2.57
C ILE A 72 18.02 -7.19 2.63
N ARG A 73 17.37 -7.62 1.54
CA ARG A 73 15.92 -7.86 1.52
C ARG A 73 15.55 -8.93 2.55
N VAL A 74 16.27 -10.03 2.60
CA VAL A 74 16.08 -11.11 3.58
C VAL A 74 16.28 -10.62 5.02
N SER A 75 17.32 -9.84 5.30
CA SER A 75 17.55 -9.27 6.65
C SER A 75 16.43 -8.32 7.08
N MET A 76 15.99 -7.44 6.18
CA MET A 76 14.84 -6.55 6.43
C MET A 76 13.55 -7.35 6.67
N LEU A 77 13.33 -8.42 5.91
CA LEU A 77 12.20 -9.32 6.04
C LEU A 77 12.21 -10.06 7.38
N MET A 78 13.36 -10.62 7.77
CA MET A 78 13.50 -11.37 9.04
C MET A 78 13.26 -10.50 10.27
N ASN A 79 13.78 -9.28 10.29
CA ASN A 79 13.54 -8.34 11.39
C ASN A 79 12.05 -7.99 11.54
N LYS A 80 11.30 -7.97 10.44
CA LYS A 80 9.87 -7.64 10.47
C LYS A 80 8.96 -8.83 10.69
N ILE A 81 9.30 -10.02 10.23
CA ILE A 81 8.58 -11.25 10.59
C ILE A 81 8.56 -11.42 12.12
N ASN A 82 9.66 -11.07 12.80
CA ASN A 82 9.73 -11.12 14.26
C ASN A 82 8.78 -10.11 14.95
N SER A 83 8.47 -8.98 14.30
CA SER A 83 7.52 -8.00 14.85
C SER A 83 6.04 -8.35 14.59
N LEU A 84 5.76 -9.33 13.72
CA LEU A 84 4.39 -9.75 13.38
C LEU A 84 3.85 -10.87 14.29
N LYS A 85 4.63 -11.35 15.27
CA LYS A 85 4.27 -12.50 16.12
C LYS A 85 3.10 -12.26 17.07
N ASP A 86 2.64 -11.03 17.26
CA ASP A 86 1.66 -10.67 18.29
C ASP A 86 0.18 -10.75 17.86
N THR A 87 -0.13 -11.21 16.64
CA THR A 87 -1.51 -11.29 16.14
C THR A 87 -2.00 -12.73 15.96
N LEU A 88 -1.95 -13.52 17.02
CA LEU A 88 -2.29 -14.96 16.94
C LEU A 88 -3.79 -15.28 16.96
N THR A 89 -4.64 -14.38 17.44
CA THR A 89 -6.09 -14.59 17.52
C THR A 89 -6.84 -13.69 16.54
N GLY A 90 -7.52 -14.30 15.55
CA GLY A 90 -8.41 -13.58 14.65
C GLY A 90 -9.85 -13.58 15.13
N LEU A 91 -10.65 -12.63 14.63
CA LEU A 91 -12.11 -12.66 14.80
C LEU A 91 -12.70 -13.87 14.07
N GLN A 92 -13.87 -14.29 14.53
CA GLN A 92 -14.70 -15.28 13.85
C GLN A 92 -15.88 -14.56 13.18
N PHE A 93 -16.47 -15.19 12.16
CA PHE A 93 -17.72 -14.69 11.63
C PHE A 93 -18.78 -14.62 12.74
N PRO A 94 -19.56 -13.53 12.81
CA PRO A 94 -20.61 -13.38 13.81
C PRO A 94 -21.67 -14.48 13.69
N ALA A 95 -22.33 -14.81 14.79
CA ALA A 95 -23.48 -15.70 14.74
C ALA A 95 -24.56 -15.11 13.80
N GLY A 96 -25.26 -15.97 13.07
CA GLY A 96 -26.29 -15.52 12.12
C GLY A 96 -25.71 -14.83 10.86
N THR A 97 -24.43 -14.98 10.56
CA THR A 97 -23.84 -14.52 9.30
C THR A 97 -24.53 -15.17 8.10
N VAL A 98 -24.97 -14.35 7.17
CA VAL A 98 -25.54 -14.77 5.89
C VAL A 98 -24.70 -14.21 4.76
N MET A 99 -24.13 -15.09 3.94
CA MET A 99 -23.29 -14.68 2.79
C MET A 99 -24.15 -13.93 1.76
N TYR A 100 -23.58 -12.84 1.24
CA TYR A 100 -24.26 -11.99 0.27
C TYR A 100 -24.30 -12.69 -1.10
N LYS A 101 -25.46 -12.76 -1.73
CA LYS A 101 -25.69 -13.55 -2.97
C LYS A 101 -26.14 -12.71 -4.15
N ASN A 102 -26.46 -11.43 -3.94
CA ASN A 102 -26.98 -10.55 -4.97
C ASN A 102 -25.86 -9.64 -5.51
N SER A 103 -26.12 -8.93 -6.60
CA SER A 103 -25.28 -7.81 -7.02
C SER A 103 -25.47 -6.60 -6.10
N PHE A 104 -24.44 -5.78 -5.97
CA PHE A 104 -24.52 -4.53 -5.22
C PHE A 104 -23.66 -3.45 -5.88
N ARG A 105 -24.22 -2.29 -6.18
CA ARG A 105 -23.55 -1.15 -6.81
C ARG A 105 -22.83 -1.52 -8.14
N GLY A 106 -23.43 -2.38 -8.95
CA GLY A 106 -22.85 -2.83 -10.20
C GLY A 106 -21.84 -3.97 -10.06
N ILE A 107 -21.44 -4.35 -8.85
CA ILE A 107 -20.52 -5.46 -8.60
C ILE A 107 -21.27 -6.79 -8.69
N SER A 108 -20.71 -7.75 -9.38
CA SER A 108 -21.30 -9.08 -9.56
C SER A 108 -21.37 -9.89 -8.26
N PRO A 109 -22.33 -10.82 -8.14
CA PRO A 109 -22.39 -11.73 -7.01
C PRO A 109 -21.11 -12.57 -6.84
N GLN A 110 -20.47 -12.94 -7.94
CA GLN A 110 -19.24 -13.73 -7.96
C GLN A 110 -18.10 -12.99 -7.26
N THR A 111 -17.90 -11.73 -7.59
CA THR A 111 -16.90 -10.89 -6.94
C THR A 111 -17.22 -10.66 -5.47
N LEU A 112 -18.47 -10.34 -5.13
CA LEU A 112 -18.87 -10.16 -3.74
C LEU A 112 -18.65 -11.43 -2.89
N GLN A 113 -18.94 -12.62 -3.44
CA GLN A 113 -18.66 -13.89 -2.78
C GLN A 113 -17.16 -14.17 -2.67
N LYS A 114 -16.38 -13.86 -3.69
CA LYS A 114 -14.90 -13.98 -3.67
C LYS A 114 -14.30 -13.19 -2.52
N PHE A 115 -14.84 -12.02 -2.24
CA PHE A 115 -14.42 -11.15 -1.12
C PHE A 115 -15.19 -11.43 0.18
N GLU A 116 -15.88 -12.58 0.26
CA GLU A 116 -16.61 -13.05 1.43
C GLU A 116 -17.63 -12.03 1.98
N ALA A 117 -18.29 -11.27 1.09
CA ALA A 117 -19.32 -10.31 1.46
C ALA A 117 -20.48 -10.99 2.20
N PHE A 118 -20.90 -10.41 3.31
CA PHE A 118 -21.98 -10.96 4.14
C PHE A 118 -22.80 -9.86 4.79
N TYR A 119 -23.90 -10.23 5.42
CA TYR A 119 -24.66 -9.39 6.34
C TYR A 119 -24.96 -10.14 7.64
N THR A 120 -25.20 -9.40 8.70
CA THR A 120 -25.57 -9.94 10.02
C THR A 120 -26.28 -8.87 10.82
N THR A 121 -27.15 -9.28 11.74
CA THR A 121 -27.80 -8.42 12.73
C THR A 121 -27.20 -8.59 14.12
N SER A 122 -26.18 -9.44 14.27
CA SER A 122 -25.61 -9.77 15.59
C SER A 122 -24.38 -8.93 15.97
N VAL A 123 -23.96 -7.99 15.11
CA VAL A 123 -22.87 -7.05 15.38
C VAL A 123 -23.43 -5.64 15.48
N GLN A 124 -23.29 -5.04 16.66
CA GLN A 124 -23.78 -3.69 16.91
C GLN A 124 -23.25 -2.70 15.83
N ASP A 125 -24.13 -1.83 15.36
CA ASP A 125 -23.80 -0.82 14.34
C ASP A 125 -23.45 -1.34 12.94
N MET A 126 -23.60 -2.65 12.68
CA MET A 126 -23.39 -3.24 11.36
C MET A 126 -24.70 -3.60 10.65
N ASP A 127 -25.82 -3.25 11.23
CA ASP A 127 -27.15 -3.41 10.61
C ASP A 127 -27.20 -2.62 9.29
N ASP A 128 -27.97 -3.11 8.34
CA ASP A 128 -28.14 -2.51 7.00
C ASP A 128 -26.82 -2.28 6.23
N ARG A 129 -25.81 -3.11 6.48
CA ARG A 129 -24.52 -3.03 5.81
C ARG A 129 -24.17 -4.31 5.07
N ILE A 130 -23.55 -4.15 3.91
CA ILE A 130 -22.76 -5.21 3.32
C ILE A 130 -21.38 -5.17 3.97
N ILE A 131 -20.96 -6.32 4.51
CA ILE A 131 -19.80 -6.43 5.40
C ILE A 131 -18.74 -7.31 4.75
N PHE A 132 -17.48 -6.91 4.88
CA PHE A 132 -16.33 -7.61 4.34
C PHE A 132 -15.33 -7.94 5.46
N PRO A 133 -14.84 -9.18 5.57
CA PRO A 133 -13.77 -9.54 6.49
C PRO A 133 -12.43 -9.06 5.96
N ILE A 134 -11.73 -8.27 6.74
CA ILE A 134 -10.35 -7.86 6.44
C ILE A 134 -9.40 -8.80 7.15
N ARG A 135 -8.57 -9.49 6.37
CA ARG A 135 -7.66 -10.51 6.88
C ARG A 135 -6.24 -9.99 7.03
N ASN A 136 -5.53 -10.49 8.02
CA ASN A 136 -4.10 -10.21 8.20
C ASN A 136 -3.23 -11.19 7.39
N VAL A 137 -1.90 -11.05 7.50
CA VAL A 137 -0.90 -11.89 6.79
C VAL A 137 -0.99 -13.38 7.12
N LEU A 138 -1.65 -13.75 8.22
CA LEU A 138 -1.87 -15.14 8.65
C LEU A 138 -3.24 -15.68 8.17
N GLY A 139 -3.96 -14.90 7.34
CA GLY A 139 -5.30 -15.25 6.89
C GLY A 139 -6.39 -15.12 7.96
N LYS A 140 -6.08 -14.61 9.16
CA LYS A 140 -7.04 -14.42 10.24
C LYS A 140 -7.82 -13.13 10.05
N ILE A 141 -9.11 -13.14 10.37
CA ILE A 141 -9.95 -11.94 10.29
C ILE A 141 -9.49 -10.96 11.37
N GLN A 142 -9.02 -9.80 10.96
CA GLN A 142 -8.55 -8.73 11.83
C GLN A 142 -9.67 -7.78 12.22
N CYS A 143 -10.52 -7.46 11.25
CA CYS A 143 -11.68 -6.61 11.44
C CYS A 143 -12.71 -6.85 10.35
N PHE A 144 -13.88 -6.26 10.51
CA PHE A 144 -14.93 -6.19 9.50
C PHE A 144 -15.09 -4.75 9.03
N VAL A 145 -15.25 -4.55 7.73
CA VAL A 145 -15.59 -3.25 7.13
C VAL A 145 -17.00 -3.35 6.55
N GLY A 146 -17.90 -2.56 7.07
CA GLY A 146 -19.31 -2.52 6.63
C GLY A 146 -19.63 -1.27 5.83
N ARG A 147 -20.13 -1.42 4.61
CA ARG A 147 -20.68 -0.34 3.78
C ARG A 147 -22.18 -0.28 3.95
N HIS A 148 -22.73 0.90 4.27
CA HIS A 148 -24.18 1.08 4.36
C HIS A 148 -24.84 0.81 3.00
N THR A 149 -25.99 0.09 3.02
CA THR A 149 -26.73 -0.28 1.81
C THR A 149 -27.54 0.87 1.25
N MET A 150 -27.95 1.81 2.12
CA MET A 150 -28.70 3.02 1.74
C MET A 150 -27.77 4.25 1.75
N SER A 151 -27.99 5.21 0.85
CA SER A 151 -27.12 6.37 0.68
C SER A 151 -27.22 7.41 1.80
N ASP A 152 -28.34 7.50 2.52
CA ASP A 152 -28.71 8.68 3.31
C ASP A 152 -28.65 8.51 4.82
N SER A 153 -28.17 7.37 5.33
CA SER A 153 -28.22 7.07 6.76
C SER A 153 -26.84 6.94 7.38
N GLY A 154 -26.28 8.03 7.88
CA GLY A 154 -25.13 8.00 8.76
C GLY A 154 -23.78 7.73 8.06
N ALA A 155 -22.81 7.20 8.79
CA ALA A 155 -21.48 6.97 8.28
C ALA A 155 -21.46 5.94 7.13
N LYS A 156 -20.94 6.37 5.97
CA LYS A 156 -20.79 5.57 4.74
C LYS A 156 -20.11 4.22 5.01
N TYR A 157 -19.04 4.24 5.79
CA TYR A 157 -18.31 3.04 6.22
C TYR A 157 -18.24 2.96 7.74
N LYS A 158 -18.26 1.75 8.27
CA LYS A 158 -17.92 1.44 9.67
C LYS A 158 -16.94 0.28 9.74
N VAL A 159 -16.10 0.31 10.77
CA VAL A 159 -15.12 -0.74 11.06
C VAL A 159 -15.44 -1.37 12.40
N PHE A 160 -15.41 -2.70 12.50
CA PHE A 160 -15.61 -3.42 13.74
C PHE A 160 -14.44 -4.41 14.00
N PRO A 161 -13.84 -4.38 15.17
CA PRO A 161 -14.03 -3.39 16.24
C PRO A 161 -13.58 -1.99 15.83
N SER A 162 -14.15 -0.94 16.41
CA SER A 162 -13.95 0.46 15.98
C SER A 162 -12.51 0.95 16.13
N ASN A 163 -11.70 0.30 16.97
CA ASN A 163 -10.30 0.59 17.18
C ASN A 163 -9.35 -0.29 16.34
N ALA A 164 -9.88 -1.10 15.43
CA ALA A 164 -9.06 -1.96 14.60
C ALA A 164 -8.16 -1.14 13.67
N SER A 165 -6.90 -1.56 13.55
CA SER A 165 -5.99 -1.03 12.55
C SER A 165 -6.25 -1.70 11.21
N LEU A 166 -6.59 -0.92 10.19
CA LEU A 166 -6.75 -1.42 8.84
C LEU A 166 -5.38 -1.66 8.18
N ASN A 167 -5.24 -2.78 7.52
CA ASN A 167 -4.14 -3.06 6.62
C ASN A 167 -4.59 -2.85 5.17
N CYS A 168 -3.62 -2.72 4.25
CA CYS A 168 -3.95 -2.82 2.83
C CYS A 168 -4.64 -4.16 2.54
N TYR A 169 -5.60 -4.15 1.61
CA TYR A 169 -6.46 -5.31 1.34
C TYR A 169 -6.76 -5.47 -0.16
N PRO A 170 -6.73 -6.69 -0.70
CA PRO A 170 -6.35 -7.96 -0.07
C PRO A 170 -4.83 -8.06 0.17
N ILE A 171 -4.43 -8.91 1.11
CA ILE A 171 -3.01 -9.19 1.37
C ILE A 171 -2.42 -10.18 0.37
N THR A 172 -3.23 -11.15 -0.08
CA THR A 172 -2.82 -12.13 -1.09
C THR A 172 -3.22 -11.62 -2.48
N ILE A 173 -2.27 -11.59 -3.39
CA ILE A 173 -2.40 -11.08 -4.74
C ILE A 173 -1.94 -12.15 -5.76
N ASP A 174 -2.13 -11.88 -7.05
CA ASP A 174 -1.56 -12.69 -8.11
C ASP A 174 -0.06 -12.40 -8.26
N SER A 175 0.76 -13.34 -7.81
CA SER A 175 2.23 -13.21 -7.85
C SER A 175 2.84 -13.39 -9.25
N SER A 176 2.04 -13.70 -10.27
CA SER A 176 2.50 -13.75 -11.66
C SER A 176 2.87 -12.38 -12.22
N LYS A 177 2.32 -11.30 -11.62
CA LYS A 177 2.60 -9.91 -12.00
C LYS A 177 3.49 -9.24 -10.94
N PRO A 178 4.54 -8.50 -11.33
CA PRO A 178 5.47 -7.83 -10.39
C PRO A 178 4.91 -6.52 -9.83
N TYR A 179 3.64 -6.23 -10.03
CA TYR A 179 3.02 -4.97 -9.63
C TYR A 179 1.68 -5.17 -8.92
N ILE A 180 1.29 -4.14 -8.18
CA ILE A 180 -0.07 -3.95 -7.64
C ILE A 180 -0.55 -2.55 -7.97
N ILE A 181 -1.88 -2.38 -7.94
CA ILE A 181 -2.56 -1.10 -8.14
C ILE A 181 -3.19 -0.69 -6.81
N PHE A 182 -2.77 0.43 -6.24
CA PHE A 182 -3.38 1.00 -5.06
C PHE A 182 -4.58 1.85 -5.43
N VAL A 183 -5.71 1.58 -4.77
CA VAL A 183 -6.92 2.39 -4.80
C VAL A 183 -7.28 2.84 -3.40
N GLU A 184 -8.09 3.89 -3.29
CA GLU A 184 -8.42 4.47 -1.99
C GLU A 184 -9.48 3.66 -1.24
N GLY A 185 -10.53 3.25 -1.93
CA GLY A 185 -11.73 2.64 -1.36
C GLY A 185 -11.90 1.16 -1.67
N LEU A 186 -12.67 0.49 -0.82
CA LEU A 186 -12.99 -0.93 -1.00
C LEU A 186 -13.83 -1.17 -2.27
N PHE A 187 -14.74 -0.26 -2.61
CA PHE A 187 -15.60 -0.42 -3.79
C PHE A 187 -14.86 -0.10 -5.09
N ASP A 188 -13.80 0.68 -5.05
CA ASP A 188 -12.90 0.89 -6.18
C ASP A 188 -12.18 -0.42 -6.52
N LEU A 189 -11.61 -1.06 -5.51
CA LEU A 189 -11.04 -2.40 -5.64
C LEU A 189 -12.04 -3.40 -6.21
N LEU A 190 -13.26 -3.45 -5.67
CA LEU A 190 -14.28 -4.41 -6.11
C LEU A 190 -14.70 -4.17 -7.56
N ASN A 191 -14.86 -2.91 -7.98
CA ASN A 191 -15.21 -2.56 -9.36
C ASN A 191 -14.13 -2.97 -10.34
N LEU A 192 -12.88 -2.63 -10.05
CA LEU A 192 -11.74 -3.00 -10.90
C LEU A 192 -11.56 -4.52 -10.97
N TYR A 193 -11.69 -5.19 -9.81
CA TYR A 193 -11.57 -6.64 -9.74
C TYR A 193 -12.68 -7.35 -10.54
N ASP A 194 -13.91 -6.89 -10.42
CA ASP A 194 -15.07 -7.43 -11.14
C ASP A 194 -14.89 -7.36 -12.67
N LYS A 195 -14.15 -6.36 -13.13
CA LYS A 195 -13.82 -6.12 -14.54
C LYS A 195 -12.46 -6.72 -14.98
N GLY A 196 -11.87 -7.60 -14.15
CA GLY A 196 -10.69 -8.38 -14.51
C GLY A 196 -9.33 -7.82 -14.08
N MET A 197 -9.28 -6.64 -13.45
CA MET A 197 -8.05 -6.09 -12.89
C MET A 197 -7.77 -6.70 -11.51
N THR A 198 -7.02 -7.80 -11.44
CA THR A 198 -6.94 -8.66 -10.24
C THR A 198 -5.92 -8.20 -9.18
N ASN A 199 -4.87 -7.46 -9.55
CA ASN A 199 -3.81 -7.01 -8.63
C ASN A 199 -4.11 -5.65 -8.00
N VAL A 200 -5.37 -5.39 -7.69
CA VAL A 200 -5.82 -4.16 -7.03
C VAL A 200 -5.81 -4.35 -5.52
N VAL A 201 -5.38 -3.32 -4.81
CA VAL A 201 -5.26 -3.29 -3.35
C VAL A 201 -5.85 -1.99 -2.82
N CYS A 202 -6.84 -2.10 -1.94
CA CYS A 202 -7.42 -0.96 -1.22
C CYS A 202 -6.52 -0.53 -0.06
N THR A 203 -6.25 0.76 0.04
CA THR A 203 -5.43 1.35 1.11
C THR A 203 -6.25 1.88 2.27
N PHE A 204 -7.58 1.95 2.15
CA PHE A 204 -8.50 2.55 3.13
C PHE A 204 -8.13 3.99 3.51
N GLY A 205 -7.69 4.76 2.53
CA GLY A 205 -7.16 6.10 2.68
C GLY A 205 -5.65 6.11 2.98
N VAL A 206 -5.03 7.27 2.79
CA VAL A 206 -3.57 7.43 2.86
C VAL A 206 -3.06 7.44 4.30
N ASP A 207 -3.82 8.00 5.22
CA ASP A 207 -3.40 8.17 6.61
C ASP A 207 -3.08 6.84 7.31
N PHE A 208 -3.73 5.76 6.88
CA PHE A 208 -3.44 4.41 7.38
C PHE A 208 -2.07 3.88 6.94
N LEU A 209 -1.57 4.31 5.78
CA LEU A 209 -0.26 3.91 5.29
C LEU A 209 0.89 4.59 6.02
N PHE A 210 0.73 5.82 6.51
CA PHE A 210 1.80 6.56 7.19
C PHE A 210 2.25 5.93 8.52
N LYS A 211 1.41 5.12 9.14
CA LYS A 211 1.79 4.39 10.36
C LYS A 211 2.22 2.97 10.01
N ASN A 212 3.46 2.60 10.36
CA ASN A 212 4.02 1.27 10.11
C ASN A 212 4.00 0.85 8.62
N THR A 213 4.30 1.78 7.72
CA THR A 213 4.29 1.59 6.27
C THR A 213 5.02 0.34 5.84
N ASP A 214 6.21 0.16 6.33
CA ASP A 214 7.02 -1.01 6.03
C ASP A 214 6.32 -2.33 6.37
N ALA A 215 5.69 -2.43 7.56
CA ALA A 215 5.00 -3.65 7.98
C ALA A 215 3.78 -3.93 7.09
N LYS A 216 3.09 -2.90 6.63
CA LYS A 216 1.93 -3.02 5.72
C LYS A 216 2.32 -3.38 4.29
N LEU A 217 3.49 -2.95 3.83
CA LEU A 217 4.01 -3.24 2.49
C LEU A 217 4.78 -4.55 2.41
N LEU A 218 5.26 -5.07 3.56
CA LEU A 218 6.04 -6.30 3.61
C LEU A 218 5.36 -7.51 2.93
N PRO A 219 4.05 -7.77 3.13
CA PRO A 219 3.38 -8.89 2.48
C PRO A 219 3.49 -8.87 0.95
N TYR A 220 3.37 -7.71 0.35
CA TYR A 220 3.48 -7.55 -1.12
C TYR A 220 4.91 -7.74 -1.60
N ARG A 221 5.88 -7.24 -0.86
CA ARG A 221 7.30 -7.45 -1.16
C ARG A 221 7.69 -8.92 -1.14
N VAL A 222 7.20 -9.68 -0.15
CA VAL A 222 7.44 -11.14 -0.06
C VAL A 222 6.85 -11.86 -1.26
N GLN A 223 5.74 -11.40 -1.79
CA GLN A 223 5.09 -11.93 -2.99
C GLN A 223 5.76 -11.47 -4.31
N GLY A 224 6.87 -10.74 -4.24
CA GLY A 224 7.66 -10.37 -5.42
C GLY A 224 7.26 -9.02 -6.04
N ILE A 225 6.39 -8.24 -5.39
CA ILE A 225 5.98 -6.94 -5.90
C ILE A 225 7.14 -5.96 -5.83
N SER A 226 7.46 -5.36 -6.97
CA SER A 226 8.49 -4.32 -7.13
C SER A 226 7.92 -2.99 -7.59
N THR A 227 6.72 -2.98 -8.17
CA THR A 227 6.09 -1.78 -8.74
C THR A 227 4.70 -1.55 -8.15
N ILE A 228 4.40 -0.30 -7.83
CA ILE A 228 3.08 0.12 -7.32
C ILE A 228 2.57 1.24 -8.22
N PHE A 229 1.40 0.99 -8.82
CA PHE A 229 0.62 2.01 -9.49
C PHE A 229 -0.36 2.61 -8.50
N ILE A 230 -0.48 3.94 -8.44
CA ILE A 230 -1.45 4.62 -7.57
C ILE A 230 -2.58 5.13 -8.46
N MET A 231 -3.77 4.56 -8.31
CA MET A 231 -4.98 4.93 -9.05
C MET A 231 -6.04 5.41 -8.04
N TYR A 232 -5.91 6.65 -7.59
CA TYR A 232 -6.82 7.28 -6.64
C TYR A 232 -7.87 8.12 -7.37
N ASP A 233 -8.87 8.57 -6.62
CA ASP A 233 -9.95 9.42 -7.15
C ASP A 233 -9.37 10.68 -7.82
N ALA A 234 -9.91 11.05 -8.98
CA ALA A 234 -9.47 12.21 -9.75
C ALA A 234 -10.07 13.51 -9.20
N ASP A 235 -10.00 13.67 -7.88
CA ASP A 235 -10.35 14.90 -7.19
C ASP A 235 -9.12 15.51 -6.51
N ASN A 236 -9.32 16.66 -5.86
CA ASN A 236 -8.21 17.36 -5.19
C ASN A 236 -7.64 16.54 -4.00
N ALA A 237 -8.50 15.81 -3.28
CA ALA A 237 -8.10 15.02 -2.12
C ALA A 237 -7.28 13.79 -2.55
N GLY A 238 -7.76 13.02 -3.54
CA GLY A 238 -7.06 11.87 -4.09
C GLY A 238 -5.71 12.23 -4.72
N ASN A 239 -5.66 13.35 -5.46
CA ASN A 239 -4.40 13.85 -6.04
C ASN A 239 -3.36 14.24 -4.96
N ILE A 240 -3.78 14.91 -3.89
CA ILE A 240 -2.90 15.24 -2.76
C ILE A 240 -2.45 13.95 -2.06
N ALA A 241 -3.36 13.01 -1.90
CA ALA A 241 -3.11 11.73 -1.27
C ALA A 241 -2.08 10.90 -2.05
N ALA A 242 -2.24 10.80 -3.37
CA ALA A 242 -1.30 10.09 -4.24
C ALA A 242 0.11 10.71 -4.18
N LYS A 243 0.22 12.04 -4.26
CA LYS A 243 1.50 12.76 -4.16
C LYS A 243 2.17 12.63 -2.79
N LYS A 244 1.41 12.48 -1.72
CA LYS A 244 1.96 12.19 -0.37
C LYS A 244 2.46 10.77 -0.25
N LEU A 245 1.79 9.83 -0.90
CA LEU A 245 2.12 8.41 -0.83
C LEU A 245 3.35 8.05 -1.67
N GLU A 246 3.51 8.66 -2.83
CA GLU A 246 4.60 8.38 -3.77
C GLU A 246 5.99 8.38 -3.11
N PRO A 247 6.44 9.44 -2.40
CA PRO A 247 7.76 9.46 -1.78
C PRO A 247 7.94 8.35 -0.73
N ILE A 248 6.88 8.01 -0.01
CA ILE A 248 6.91 6.93 1.00
C ILE A 248 7.16 5.57 0.34
N LEU A 249 6.51 5.31 -0.79
CA LEU A 249 6.71 4.07 -1.54
C LEU A 249 8.09 4.00 -2.17
N LEU A 250 8.59 5.13 -2.70
CA LEU A 250 9.95 5.25 -3.23
C LEU A 250 11.00 4.99 -2.14
N GLU A 251 10.82 5.55 -0.93
CA GLU A 251 11.66 5.28 0.24
C GLU A 251 11.64 3.78 0.62
N ASN A 252 10.53 3.10 0.37
CA ASN A 252 10.37 1.67 0.58
C ASN A 252 10.85 0.82 -0.60
N LEU A 253 11.60 1.37 -1.54
CA LEU A 253 12.22 0.66 -2.66
C LEU A 253 11.24 0.09 -3.70
N TYR A 254 10.05 0.68 -3.85
CA TYR A 254 9.16 0.37 -4.95
C TYR A 254 9.43 1.30 -6.14
N ASN A 255 9.18 0.83 -7.34
CA ASN A 255 8.90 1.69 -8.47
C ASN A 255 7.48 2.20 -8.31
N VAL A 256 7.24 3.48 -8.61
CA VAL A 256 5.94 4.10 -8.39
C VAL A 256 5.53 4.89 -9.61
N GLU A 257 4.27 4.74 -10.01
CA GLU A 257 3.65 5.56 -11.05
C GLU A 257 2.23 5.95 -10.63
N ILE A 258 1.89 7.23 -10.78
CA ILE A 258 0.54 7.72 -10.50
C ILE A 258 -0.27 7.66 -11.79
N ILE A 259 -1.38 6.92 -11.76
CA ILE A 259 -2.35 6.84 -12.84
C ILE A 259 -3.34 7.99 -12.70
N ASN A 260 -3.31 8.92 -13.64
CA ASN A 260 -4.24 10.05 -13.64
C ASN A 260 -5.54 9.64 -14.35
N LEU A 261 -6.62 9.63 -13.63
CA LEU A 261 -7.97 9.46 -14.16
C LEU A 261 -8.50 10.80 -14.70
N PRO A 262 -9.50 10.81 -15.60
CA PRO A 262 -10.21 12.02 -15.99
C PRO A 262 -10.81 12.75 -14.80
N ASN A 263 -10.81 14.08 -14.81
CA ASN A 263 -11.31 14.88 -13.70
C ASN A 263 -12.73 14.48 -13.28
N GLY A 264 -12.92 14.24 -11.98
CA GLY A 264 -14.19 13.84 -11.38
C GLY A 264 -14.52 12.36 -11.56
N SER A 265 -13.61 11.56 -12.11
CA SER A 265 -13.74 10.10 -12.17
C SER A 265 -13.13 9.46 -10.92
N ASP A 266 -13.59 8.27 -10.57
CA ASP A 266 -13.01 7.41 -9.55
C ASP A 266 -12.93 5.95 -10.06
N PRO A 267 -12.04 5.12 -9.52
CA PRO A 267 -11.91 3.73 -9.97
C PRO A 267 -13.17 2.90 -9.77
N GLY A 268 -14.02 3.29 -8.84
CA GLY A 268 -15.26 2.57 -8.49
C GLY A 268 -16.39 2.73 -9.52
N ILE A 269 -16.24 3.64 -10.51
CA ILE A 269 -17.25 3.86 -11.56
C ILE A 269 -16.71 3.58 -12.97
N LEU A 270 -15.43 3.22 -13.13
CA LEU A 270 -14.87 2.90 -14.43
C LEU A 270 -15.62 1.77 -15.11
N THR A 271 -15.87 1.92 -16.41
CA THR A 271 -16.51 0.93 -17.28
C THR A 271 -15.55 -0.20 -17.64
N ASP A 272 -16.07 -1.28 -18.24
CA ASP A 272 -15.25 -2.41 -18.70
C ASP A 272 -14.18 -1.98 -19.72
N ASP A 273 -14.54 -1.10 -20.67
CA ASP A 273 -13.61 -0.61 -21.69
C ASP A 273 -12.51 0.26 -21.08
N GLU A 274 -12.86 1.13 -20.12
CA GLU A 274 -11.87 1.96 -19.41
C GLU A 274 -10.93 1.11 -18.57
N VAL A 275 -11.45 0.12 -17.83
CA VAL A 275 -10.61 -0.79 -17.05
C VAL A 275 -9.67 -1.56 -17.97
N LYS A 276 -10.15 -2.06 -19.12
CA LYS A 276 -9.30 -2.74 -20.10
C LYS A 276 -8.20 -1.83 -20.62
N TYR A 277 -8.51 -0.57 -20.95
CA TYR A 277 -7.53 0.43 -21.37
C TYR A 277 -6.42 0.62 -20.31
N TYR A 278 -6.79 0.79 -19.04
CA TYR A 278 -5.81 0.95 -17.96
C TYR A 278 -5.02 -0.34 -17.70
N MET A 279 -5.60 -1.51 -17.88
CA MET A 279 -4.85 -2.78 -17.77
C MET A 279 -3.76 -2.86 -18.83
N GLU A 280 -4.06 -2.56 -20.09
CA GLU A 280 -3.10 -2.54 -21.18
C GLU A 280 -1.98 -1.51 -20.92
N TYR A 281 -2.34 -0.32 -20.47
CA TYR A 281 -1.39 0.75 -20.10
C TYR A 281 -0.44 0.29 -18.97
N ILE A 282 -0.97 -0.29 -17.90
CA ILE A 282 -0.20 -0.76 -16.75
C ILE A 282 0.73 -1.92 -17.14
N ASP A 283 0.27 -2.86 -17.94
CA ASP A 283 1.06 -4.01 -18.40
C ASP A 283 2.23 -3.53 -19.30
N GLU A 284 2.01 -2.56 -20.18
CA GLU A 284 3.05 -1.91 -20.96
C GLU A 284 4.09 -1.22 -20.05
N LYS A 285 3.64 -0.36 -19.15
CA LYS A 285 4.51 0.38 -18.23
C LYS A 285 5.30 -0.55 -17.29
N SER A 286 4.67 -1.60 -16.78
CA SER A 286 5.33 -2.55 -15.89
C SER A 286 6.50 -3.28 -16.57
N SER A 287 6.47 -3.43 -17.90
CA SER A 287 7.55 -4.05 -18.66
C SER A 287 8.85 -3.24 -18.64
N HIS A 288 8.78 -1.92 -18.47
CA HIS A 288 9.93 -1.02 -18.37
C HIS A 288 10.66 -1.07 -17.02
N TYR A 289 10.03 -1.68 -16.01
CA TYR A 289 10.60 -1.82 -14.66
C TYR A 289 11.21 -3.22 -14.39
N ARG A 290 11.26 -4.07 -15.42
CA ARG A 290 11.84 -5.43 -15.32
C ARG A 290 13.36 -5.45 -15.50
#